data_36ece8354d1e759f7724359d8b905a40
#
_entry.id   36ece8354d1e759f7724359d8b905a40
#
_cell.length_a   1.000
_cell.length_b   1.000
_cell.length_c   1.000
_cell.angle_alpha   90.00
_cell.angle_beta   90.00
_cell.angle_gamma   90.00
#
_symmetry.space_group_name_H-M   'P 1'
#
loop_
_entity.id
_entity.type
_entity.pdbx_description
1 polymer ?
#
loop_
_entity_poly.entity_id
_entity_poly.type
_entity_poly.pdbx_seq_one_letter_code
_entity_poly.pdbx_strand_id
1 'polypeptide(L)'
;MDKKYKLACSLTGNIFYLKQMLLFKEMNDFLICDVNARLNEKGIWCNPSRYDIEKAIRSQVFDKIFKKKLKIQNSFTENIEKSLKLKVLNLVGLSKKAGLLEIGYDKVIKSLKNNSIDVVLIANEDSKLEGAFLKIIDDRKILLNKTFSRSEISKAVGYKNVLCVAIMISNLSATLNSDFYKLMKFKLN
;
A
#
# COMPACT_ATOMS: atom_id res chain seq x y z
N MET A 1 -11.28 -4.32 18.37
CA MET A 1 -10.41 -3.54 19.30
C MET A 1 -9.03 -3.42 18.68
N ASP A 2 -8.81 -2.42 17.82
CA ASP A 2 -7.48 -2.20 17.24
C ASP A 2 -6.69 -1.28 18.15
N LYS A 3 -6.02 -1.84 19.14
CA LYS A 3 -4.91 -1.13 19.79
C LYS A 3 -3.92 -0.83 18.67
N LYS A 4 -3.73 0.45 18.36
CA LYS A 4 -2.75 0.94 17.38
C LYS A 4 -1.34 0.69 17.95
N TYR A 5 -0.86 -0.54 17.81
CA TYR A 5 0.49 -0.88 18.25
C TYR A 5 1.51 -0.05 17.47
N LYS A 6 2.38 0.63 18.21
CA LYS A 6 3.54 1.34 17.67
C LYS A 6 4.80 0.53 17.96
N LEU A 7 5.72 0.53 17.01
CA LEU A 7 7.00 -0.15 17.15
C LEU A 7 8.13 0.75 16.61
N ALA A 8 9.31 0.62 17.19
CA ALA A 8 10.49 1.27 16.66
C ALA A 8 10.96 0.56 15.38
N CYS A 9 11.27 1.34 14.36
CA CYS A 9 11.88 0.84 13.13
C CYS A 9 13.29 0.31 13.42
N SER A 10 13.57 -0.94 13.04
CA SER A 10 14.87 -1.56 13.30
C SER A 10 16.03 -0.91 12.54
N LEU A 11 15.77 -0.10 11.52
CA LEU A 11 16.80 0.59 10.73
C LEU A 11 17.06 2.02 11.22
N THR A 12 16.02 2.73 11.68
CA THR A 12 16.10 4.17 11.97
C THR A 12 15.83 4.53 13.44
N GLY A 13 15.27 3.61 14.23
CA GLY A 13 14.84 3.85 15.61
C GLY A 13 13.53 4.65 15.73
N ASN A 14 13.02 5.26 14.66
CA ASN A 14 11.79 6.04 14.68
C ASN A 14 10.57 5.16 14.94
N ILE A 15 9.55 5.71 15.61
CA ILE A 15 8.35 4.98 16.01
C ILE A 15 7.26 5.12 14.92
N PHE A 16 6.72 3.98 14.49
CA PHE A 16 5.64 3.89 13.50
C PHE A 16 4.50 3.01 14.00
N TYR A 17 3.32 3.15 13.40
CA TYR A 17 2.25 2.16 13.60
C TYR A 17 2.63 0.85 12.91
N LEU A 18 2.53 -0.27 13.61
CA LEU A 18 2.91 -1.60 13.09
C LEU A 18 2.30 -1.91 11.72
N LYS A 19 1.02 -1.59 11.52
CA LYS A 19 0.31 -1.80 10.26
C LYS A 19 0.88 -1.01 9.07
N GLN A 20 1.69 0.03 9.33
CA GLN A 20 2.34 0.87 8.33
C GLN A 20 3.78 0.45 8.04
N MET A 21 4.28 -0.59 8.71
CA MET A 21 5.64 -1.08 8.57
C MET A 21 5.73 -2.29 7.63
N LEU A 22 6.94 -2.59 7.19
CA LEU A 22 7.29 -3.81 6.45
C LEU A 22 8.02 -4.77 7.37
N LEU A 23 7.71 -6.06 7.24
CA LEU A 23 8.35 -7.13 8.00
C LEU A 23 9.44 -7.78 7.15
N PHE A 24 10.67 -7.77 7.65
CA PHE A 24 11.82 -8.44 7.03
C PHE A 24 12.21 -9.66 7.82
N LYS A 25 12.56 -10.74 7.12
CA LYS A 25 12.90 -12.05 7.68
C LYS A 25 14.08 -12.64 6.97
N GLU A 26 14.78 -13.53 7.68
CA GLU A 26 15.74 -14.45 7.07
C GLU A 26 15.01 -15.77 6.76
N MET A 27 15.19 -16.28 5.57
CA MET A 27 14.71 -17.60 5.18
C MET A 27 15.70 -18.24 4.19
N ASN A 28 16.28 -19.38 4.56
CA ASN A 28 17.27 -20.11 3.73
C ASN A 28 18.44 -19.24 3.25
N ASP A 29 19.01 -18.44 4.12
CA ASP A 29 20.07 -17.47 3.86
C ASP A 29 19.65 -16.24 3.03
N PHE A 30 18.38 -16.12 2.64
CA PHE A 30 17.91 -14.96 1.92
C PHE A 30 17.20 -13.95 2.83
N LEU A 31 17.44 -12.67 2.54
CA LEU A 31 16.60 -11.59 3.08
C LEU A 31 15.26 -11.58 2.33
N ILE A 32 14.17 -11.67 3.05
CA ILE A 32 12.80 -11.64 2.50
C ILE A 32 12.01 -10.51 3.13
N CYS A 33 11.24 -9.80 2.32
CA CYS A 33 10.23 -8.86 2.78
C CYS A 33 8.85 -9.53 2.74
N ASP A 34 8.29 -9.82 3.92
CA ASP A 34 6.94 -10.35 4.04
C ASP A 34 5.91 -9.20 4.06
N VAL A 35 5.52 -8.75 2.87
CA VAL A 35 4.56 -7.65 2.68
C VAL A 35 3.20 -7.93 3.34
N ASN A 36 2.83 -9.20 3.52
CA ASN A 36 1.56 -9.59 4.12
C ASN A 36 1.67 -9.83 5.63
N ALA A 37 2.87 -9.91 6.18
CA ALA A 37 3.16 -10.25 7.58
C ALA A 37 2.44 -11.54 8.05
N ARG A 38 2.41 -12.56 7.19
CA ARG A 38 1.72 -13.84 7.45
C ARG A 38 2.61 -14.93 8.01
N LEU A 39 3.92 -14.81 7.80
CA LEU A 39 4.86 -15.82 8.27
C LEU A 39 5.06 -15.66 9.79
N ASN A 40 4.90 -16.73 10.53
CA ASN A 40 5.01 -16.75 12.00
C ASN A 40 6.46 -16.72 12.54
N GLU A 41 7.44 -16.53 11.67
CA GLU A 41 8.84 -16.52 12.04
C GLU A 41 9.28 -15.19 12.63
N LYS A 42 10.35 -15.23 13.42
CA LYS A 42 10.97 -14.03 13.99
C LYS A 42 11.50 -13.13 12.87
N GLY A 43 11.25 -11.85 12.95
CA GLY A 43 11.69 -10.88 11.95
C GLY A 43 11.84 -9.49 12.54
N ILE A 44 12.21 -8.55 11.69
CA ILE A 44 12.38 -7.14 12.05
C ILE A 44 11.40 -6.26 11.28
N TRP A 45 10.92 -5.23 11.96
CA TRP A 45 9.96 -4.29 11.39
C TRP A 45 10.67 -2.99 11.00
N CYS A 46 10.50 -2.58 9.75
CA CYS A 46 11.12 -1.38 9.20
C CYS A 46 10.06 -0.46 8.59
N ASN A 47 10.33 0.85 8.61
CA ASN A 47 9.53 1.79 7.85
C ASN A 47 9.59 1.48 6.35
N PRO A 48 8.56 1.75 5.57
CA PRO A 48 8.53 1.48 4.13
C PRO A 48 9.26 2.58 3.33
N SER A 49 10.53 2.82 3.63
CA SER A 49 11.39 3.75 2.91
C SER A 49 12.36 2.95 2.03
N ARG A 50 12.25 3.11 0.70
CA ARG A 50 13.17 2.48 -0.25
C ARG A 50 14.60 2.90 0.02
N TYR A 51 14.81 4.20 0.24
CA TYR A 51 16.14 4.76 0.54
C TYR A 51 16.79 4.12 1.77
N ASP A 52 16.05 4.03 2.90
CA ASP A 52 16.59 3.46 4.14
C ASP A 52 16.91 1.96 3.97
N ILE A 53 16.06 1.23 3.25
CA ILE A 53 16.25 -0.21 2.99
C ILE A 53 17.47 -0.41 2.09
N GLU A 54 17.62 0.34 1.00
CA GLU A 54 18.79 0.25 0.11
C GLU A 54 20.09 0.67 0.82
N LYS A 55 20.02 1.71 1.65
CA LYS A 55 21.15 2.12 2.50
C LYS A 55 21.54 0.99 3.47
N ALA A 56 20.58 0.37 4.13
CA ALA A 56 20.81 -0.73 5.05
C ALA A 56 21.40 -1.97 4.35
N ILE A 57 21.00 -2.25 3.12
CA ILE A 57 21.58 -3.30 2.28
C ILE A 57 23.05 -3.00 1.97
N ARG A 58 23.34 -1.80 1.45
CA ARG A 58 24.71 -1.39 1.13
C ARG A 58 25.66 -1.40 2.33
N SER A 59 25.13 -1.04 3.51
CA SER A 59 25.91 -1.00 4.77
C SER A 59 25.88 -2.31 5.56
N GLN A 60 25.34 -3.39 4.99
CA GLN A 60 25.24 -4.74 5.59
C GLN A 60 24.57 -4.73 6.98
N VAL A 61 23.62 -3.82 7.20
CA VAL A 61 22.91 -3.68 8.49
C VAL A 61 22.05 -4.92 8.76
N PHE A 62 21.42 -5.49 7.74
CA PHE A 62 20.63 -6.71 7.87
C PHE A 62 21.49 -7.90 8.32
N ASP A 63 22.72 -8.06 7.79
CA ASP A 63 23.65 -9.11 8.18
C ASP A 63 23.99 -9.00 9.69
N LYS A 64 24.21 -7.77 10.17
CA LYS A 64 24.49 -7.52 11.58
C LYS A 64 23.32 -7.87 12.48
N ILE A 65 22.09 -7.47 12.09
CA ILE A 65 20.87 -7.72 12.88
C ILE A 65 20.56 -9.22 12.94
N PHE A 66 20.61 -9.91 11.81
CA PHE A 66 20.36 -11.36 11.74
C PHE A 66 21.55 -12.22 12.13
N LYS A 67 22.73 -11.59 12.43
CA LYS A 67 24.00 -12.26 12.80
C LYS A 67 24.41 -13.33 11.78
N LYS A 68 24.17 -13.07 10.50
CA LYS A 68 24.38 -14.00 9.39
C LYS A 68 24.55 -13.23 8.08
N LYS A 69 25.44 -13.69 7.22
CA LYS A 69 25.56 -13.13 5.86
C LYS A 69 24.35 -13.53 5.03
N LEU A 70 23.58 -12.55 4.56
CA LEU A 70 22.35 -12.76 3.81
C LEU A 70 22.57 -12.59 2.30
N LYS A 71 21.90 -13.43 1.54
CA LYS A 71 21.80 -13.29 0.09
C LYS A 71 20.63 -12.35 -0.22
N ILE A 72 20.87 -11.33 -1.02
CA ILE A 72 19.88 -10.35 -1.43
C ILE A 72 19.80 -10.34 -2.95
N GLN A 73 18.59 -10.48 -3.51
CA GLN A 73 18.37 -10.45 -4.95
C GLN A 73 18.61 -9.04 -5.50
N ASN A 74 19.19 -8.91 -6.70
CA ASN A 74 19.47 -7.62 -7.34
C ASN A 74 18.21 -6.74 -7.51
N SER A 75 17.04 -7.37 -7.74
CA SER A 75 15.73 -6.69 -7.88
C SER A 75 14.93 -6.67 -6.58
N PHE A 76 15.58 -6.70 -5.41
CA PHE A 76 14.90 -6.86 -4.12
C PHE A 76 13.89 -5.74 -3.85
N THR A 77 14.29 -4.48 -4.00
CA THR A 77 13.41 -3.33 -3.75
C THR A 77 12.32 -3.18 -4.80
N GLU A 78 12.60 -3.50 -6.07
CA GLU A 78 11.60 -3.57 -7.13
C GLU A 78 10.54 -4.64 -6.85
N ASN A 79 10.95 -5.79 -6.33
CA ASN A 79 10.04 -6.87 -5.96
C ASN A 79 9.15 -6.49 -4.77
N ILE A 80 9.66 -5.72 -3.80
CA ILE A 80 8.85 -5.16 -2.71
C ILE A 80 7.77 -4.21 -3.28
N GLU A 81 8.16 -3.27 -4.14
CA GLU A 81 7.20 -2.33 -4.76
C GLU A 81 6.13 -3.07 -5.55
N LYS A 82 6.53 -4.04 -6.38
CA LYS A 82 5.60 -4.88 -7.17
C LYS A 82 4.62 -5.65 -6.27
N SER A 83 5.12 -6.20 -5.16
CA SER A 83 4.29 -6.93 -4.20
C SER A 83 3.30 -6.03 -3.47
N LEU A 84 3.73 -4.81 -3.09
CA LEU A 84 2.85 -3.80 -2.50
C LEU A 84 1.74 -3.36 -3.48
N LYS A 85 2.08 -3.09 -4.73
CA LYS A 85 1.11 -2.78 -5.78
C LYS A 85 0.08 -3.89 -5.96
N LEU A 86 0.55 -5.13 -6.08
CA LEU A 86 -0.32 -6.29 -6.25
C LEU A 86 -1.26 -6.47 -5.05
N LYS A 87 -0.75 -6.28 -3.83
CA LYS A 87 -1.55 -6.37 -2.61
C LYS A 87 -2.69 -5.35 -2.60
N VAL A 88 -2.40 -4.10 -2.95
CA VAL A 88 -3.41 -3.03 -3.04
C VAL A 88 -4.46 -3.37 -4.08
N LEU A 89 -4.06 -3.78 -5.29
CA LEU A 89 -4.99 -4.14 -6.37
C LEU A 89 -5.87 -5.35 -5.99
N ASN A 90 -5.32 -6.32 -5.28
CA ASN A 90 -6.09 -7.46 -4.77
C ASN A 90 -7.16 -7.00 -3.74
N LEU A 91 -6.84 -6.06 -2.87
CA LEU A 91 -7.82 -5.49 -1.94
C LEU A 91 -8.92 -4.70 -2.66
N VAL A 92 -8.59 -3.97 -3.74
CA VAL A 92 -9.59 -3.33 -4.61
C VAL A 92 -10.54 -4.37 -5.21
N GLY A 93 -10.00 -5.47 -5.74
CA GLY A 93 -10.79 -6.57 -6.26
C GLY A 93 -11.69 -7.24 -5.20
N LEU A 94 -11.18 -7.41 -3.97
CA LEU A 94 -11.94 -7.92 -2.84
C LEU A 94 -13.07 -6.95 -2.44
N SER A 95 -12.81 -5.63 -2.43
CA SER A 95 -13.83 -4.63 -2.13
C SER A 95 -14.97 -4.67 -3.14
N LYS A 96 -14.68 -4.93 -4.44
CA LYS A 96 -15.72 -5.18 -5.44
C LYS A 96 -16.55 -6.41 -5.12
N LYS A 97 -15.89 -7.55 -4.83
CA LYS A 97 -16.59 -8.79 -4.50
C LYS A 97 -17.49 -8.67 -3.26
N ALA A 98 -17.10 -7.82 -2.32
CA ALA A 98 -17.85 -7.53 -1.11
C ALA A 98 -18.99 -6.50 -1.32
N GLY A 99 -19.21 -5.96 -2.52
CA GLY A 99 -20.20 -4.92 -2.78
C GLY A 99 -19.86 -3.55 -2.17
N LEU A 100 -18.57 -3.33 -1.82
CA LEU A 100 -18.08 -2.12 -1.16
C LEU A 100 -17.36 -1.17 -2.14
N LEU A 101 -17.61 -1.30 -3.45
CA LEU A 101 -16.89 -0.55 -4.46
C LEU A 101 -17.84 0.00 -5.52
N GLU A 102 -17.76 1.30 -5.76
CA GLU A 102 -18.42 1.98 -6.85
C GLU A 102 -17.46 2.18 -8.03
N ILE A 103 -17.99 1.99 -9.25
CA ILE A 103 -17.21 2.07 -10.49
C ILE A 103 -17.81 3.13 -11.42
N GLY A 104 -16.95 4.03 -11.91
CA GLY A 104 -17.30 5.07 -12.86
C GLY A 104 -17.67 6.39 -12.22
N TYR A 105 -17.50 7.47 -12.98
CA TYR A 105 -17.55 8.84 -12.51
C TYR A 105 -18.84 9.18 -11.76
N ASP A 106 -20.01 8.98 -12.39
CA ASP A 106 -21.29 9.39 -11.83
C ASP A 106 -21.61 8.70 -10.51
N LYS A 107 -21.34 7.39 -10.43
CA LYS A 107 -21.57 6.62 -9.20
C LYS A 107 -20.63 7.08 -8.07
N VAL A 108 -19.35 7.30 -8.41
CA VAL A 108 -18.35 7.80 -7.45
C VAL A 108 -18.75 9.16 -6.91
N ILE A 109 -19.18 10.10 -7.78
CA ILE A 109 -19.68 11.43 -7.36
C ILE A 109 -20.90 11.31 -6.44
N LYS A 110 -21.87 10.47 -6.81
CA LYS A 110 -23.06 10.25 -5.97
C LYS A 110 -22.70 9.73 -4.58
N SER A 111 -21.81 8.75 -4.51
CA SER A 111 -21.38 8.15 -3.25
C SER A 111 -20.50 9.08 -2.42
N LEU A 112 -19.70 9.93 -3.04
CA LEU A 112 -18.95 11.00 -2.36
C LEU A 112 -19.90 11.98 -1.66
N LYS A 113 -20.99 12.38 -2.30
CA LYS A 113 -22.00 13.29 -1.69
C LYS A 113 -22.63 12.68 -0.44
N ASN A 114 -22.77 11.36 -0.39
CA ASN A 114 -23.38 10.62 0.73
C ASN A 114 -22.43 10.33 1.90
N ASN A 115 -21.18 10.83 1.87
CA ASN A 115 -20.14 10.63 2.91
C ASN A 115 -19.85 9.15 3.23
N SER A 116 -20.04 8.24 2.28
CA SER A 116 -19.84 6.78 2.47
C SER A 116 -18.49 6.29 1.99
N ILE A 117 -17.65 7.17 1.43
CA ILE A 117 -16.38 6.83 0.76
C ILE A 117 -15.18 7.14 1.66
N ASP A 118 -14.23 6.23 1.67
CA ASP A 118 -12.95 6.35 2.37
C ASP A 118 -11.76 6.52 1.39
N VAL A 119 -11.83 5.86 0.22
CA VAL A 119 -10.77 5.87 -0.79
C VAL A 119 -11.33 6.09 -2.19
N VAL A 120 -10.69 6.96 -2.97
CA VAL A 120 -10.93 7.12 -4.40
C VAL A 120 -9.64 6.80 -5.16
N LEU A 121 -9.73 5.92 -6.16
CA LEU A 121 -8.65 5.65 -7.11
C LEU A 121 -9.01 6.24 -8.46
N ILE A 122 -8.05 6.94 -9.06
CA ILE A 122 -8.14 7.47 -10.42
C ILE A 122 -6.99 6.89 -11.24
N ALA A 123 -7.26 6.55 -12.49
CA ALA A 123 -6.22 6.17 -13.43
C ALA A 123 -5.21 7.31 -13.59
N ASN A 124 -3.92 6.99 -13.55
CA ASN A 124 -2.84 7.98 -13.57
C ASN A 124 -2.76 8.78 -14.89
N GLU A 125 -3.38 8.26 -15.96
CA GLU A 125 -3.47 8.93 -17.27
C GLU A 125 -4.52 10.05 -17.31
N ASP A 126 -5.39 10.16 -16.29
CA ASP A 126 -6.52 11.09 -16.30
C ASP A 126 -6.35 12.23 -15.28
N SER A 127 -5.74 13.32 -15.71
CA SER A 127 -5.54 14.51 -14.86
C SER A 127 -6.82 15.37 -14.68
N LYS A 128 -7.77 15.28 -15.60
CA LYS A 128 -9.02 16.06 -15.56
C LYS A 128 -9.94 15.58 -14.42
N LEU A 129 -10.02 14.27 -14.23
CA LEU A 129 -10.79 13.67 -13.14
C LEU A 129 -10.25 14.05 -11.76
N GLU A 130 -8.94 14.17 -11.61
CA GLU A 130 -8.32 14.57 -10.35
C GLU A 130 -8.83 15.92 -9.86
N GLY A 131 -8.79 16.94 -10.71
CA GLY A 131 -9.27 18.28 -10.36
C GLY A 131 -10.75 18.32 -10.00
N ALA A 132 -11.59 17.50 -10.66
CA ALA A 132 -13.01 17.40 -10.34
C ALA A 132 -13.24 16.74 -8.97
N PHE A 133 -12.49 15.68 -8.64
CA PHE A 133 -12.62 15.00 -7.34
C PHE A 133 -12.03 15.83 -6.20
N LEU A 134 -10.91 16.51 -6.38
CA LEU A 134 -10.31 17.38 -5.37
C LEU A 134 -11.29 18.45 -4.89
N LYS A 135 -12.07 19.07 -5.79
CA LYS A 135 -13.09 20.05 -5.44
C LYS A 135 -14.22 19.50 -4.55
N ILE A 136 -14.49 18.18 -4.64
CA ILE A 136 -15.56 17.52 -3.88
C ILE A 136 -15.03 16.94 -2.57
N ILE A 137 -13.76 16.53 -2.57
CA ILE A 137 -13.10 15.88 -1.42
C ILE A 137 -12.58 16.93 -0.42
N ASP A 138 -12.51 18.21 -0.85
CA ASP A 138 -12.04 19.33 -0.02
C ASP A 138 -12.55 19.20 1.42
N ASP A 139 -11.68 19.34 2.42
CA ASP A 139 -11.95 19.17 3.86
C ASP A 139 -12.35 17.75 4.34
N ARG A 140 -12.43 16.76 3.48
CA ARG A 140 -12.77 15.38 3.86
C ARG A 140 -11.52 14.51 3.99
N LYS A 141 -11.50 13.61 4.98
CA LYS A 141 -10.41 12.63 5.17
C LYS A 141 -10.50 11.46 4.17
N ILE A 142 -10.73 11.76 2.91
CA ILE A 142 -10.81 10.77 1.82
C ILE A 142 -9.45 10.66 1.14
N LEU A 143 -8.92 9.43 1.03
CA LEU A 143 -7.68 9.18 0.31
C LEU A 143 -7.93 9.21 -1.20
N LEU A 144 -7.36 10.19 -1.90
CA LEU A 144 -7.30 10.21 -3.36
C LEU A 144 -5.95 9.65 -3.83
N ASN A 145 -5.98 8.66 -4.72
CA ASN A 145 -4.77 8.00 -5.21
C ASN A 145 -4.75 7.84 -6.74
N LYS A 146 -3.57 8.10 -7.36
CA LYS A 146 -3.30 8.03 -8.81
C LYS A 146 -2.12 7.11 -9.14
N THR A 147 -1.84 6.14 -8.31
CA THR A 147 -0.65 5.29 -8.50
C THR A 147 -0.80 4.31 -9.65
N PHE A 148 -2.01 3.93 -10.01
CA PHE A 148 -2.31 2.84 -10.93
C PHE A 148 -2.77 3.33 -12.30
N SER A 149 -2.39 2.59 -13.34
CA SER A 149 -2.90 2.79 -14.70
C SER A 149 -4.35 2.32 -14.82
N ARG A 150 -5.03 2.81 -15.87
CA ARG A 150 -6.36 2.35 -16.25
C ARG A 150 -6.42 0.84 -16.42
N SER A 151 -5.40 0.26 -17.05
CA SER A 151 -5.29 -1.19 -17.25
C SER A 151 -5.23 -1.95 -15.94
N GLU A 152 -4.42 -1.49 -14.97
CA GLU A 152 -4.28 -2.12 -13.66
C GLU A 152 -5.58 -2.08 -12.86
N ILE A 153 -6.26 -0.91 -12.82
CA ILE A 153 -7.56 -0.77 -12.15
C ILE A 153 -8.61 -1.66 -12.82
N SER A 154 -8.70 -1.61 -14.16
CA SER A 154 -9.65 -2.41 -14.94
C SER A 154 -9.49 -3.91 -14.69
N LYS A 155 -8.24 -4.40 -14.68
CA LYS A 155 -7.92 -5.79 -14.37
C LYS A 155 -8.31 -6.19 -12.94
N ALA A 156 -8.03 -5.32 -11.96
CA ALA A 156 -8.34 -5.58 -10.56
C ALA A 156 -9.85 -5.72 -10.31
N VAL A 157 -10.66 -4.90 -10.98
CA VAL A 157 -12.12 -4.93 -10.83
C VAL A 157 -12.83 -5.81 -11.86
N GLY A 158 -12.12 -6.34 -12.86
CA GLY A 158 -12.69 -7.21 -13.91
C GLY A 158 -13.68 -6.50 -14.83
N TYR A 159 -13.49 -5.21 -15.11
CA TYR A 159 -14.21 -4.42 -16.09
C TYR A 159 -13.23 -3.76 -17.07
N LYS A 160 -13.70 -3.42 -18.27
CA LYS A 160 -12.88 -2.71 -19.26
C LYS A 160 -12.98 -1.20 -19.08
N ASN A 161 -11.89 -0.50 -19.37
CA ASN A 161 -11.83 0.97 -19.43
C ASN A 161 -12.26 1.71 -18.14
N VAL A 162 -11.88 1.19 -16.97
CA VAL A 162 -12.21 1.81 -15.69
C VAL A 162 -11.26 2.98 -15.41
N LEU A 163 -11.82 4.19 -15.33
CA LEU A 163 -11.08 5.42 -15.08
C LEU A 163 -10.97 5.73 -13.58
N CYS A 164 -12.03 5.44 -12.84
CA CYS A 164 -12.07 5.70 -11.40
C CYS A 164 -12.94 4.68 -10.68
N VAL A 165 -12.60 4.45 -9.42
CA VAL A 165 -13.37 3.66 -8.47
C VAL A 165 -13.37 4.34 -7.10
N ALA A 166 -14.42 4.13 -6.32
CA ALA A 166 -14.50 4.56 -4.93
C ALA A 166 -14.78 3.37 -4.02
N ILE A 167 -14.11 3.32 -2.88
CA ILE A 167 -14.25 2.25 -1.89
C ILE A 167 -14.94 2.81 -0.65
N MET A 168 -16.00 2.13 -0.23
CA MET A 168 -16.80 2.52 0.92
C MET A 168 -16.04 2.31 2.23
N ILE A 169 -16.41 3.09 3.25
CA ILE A 169 -15.88 2.97 4.61
C ILE A 169 -16.14 1.56 5.14
N SER A 170 -15.09 0.84 5.51
CA SER A 170 -15.13 -0.56 5.95
C SER A 170 -13.80 -0.99 6.57
N ASN A 171 -13.75 -2.20 7.13
CA ASN A 171 -12.49 -2.81 7.56
C ASN A 171 -11.53 -3.05 6.38
N LEU A 172 -12.06 -3.31 5.18
CA LEU A 172 -11.25 -3.46 3.97
C LEU A 172 -10.62 -2.12 3.56
N SER A 173 -11.38 -1.01 3.62
CA SER A 173 -10.83 0.31 3.30
C SER A 173 -9.76 0.74 4.31
N ALA A 174 -9.93 0.45 5.60
CA ALA A 174 -8.92 0.72 6.61
C ALA A 174 -7.61 -0.06 6.38
N THR A 175 -7.71 -1.32 5.91
CA THR A 175 -6.55 -2.13 5.51
C THR A 175 -5.91 -1.55 4.26
N LEU A 176 -6.71 -1.19 3.27
CA LEU A 176 -6.27 -0.58 2.03
C LEU A 176 -5.51 0.73 2.29
N ASN A 177 -6.01 1.60 3.17
CA ASN A 177 -5.33 2.85 3.56
C ASN A 177 -3.93 2.59 4.13
N SER A 178 -3.78 1.54 4.95
CA SER A 178 -2.47 1.17 5.49
C SER A 178 -1.51 0.67 4.41
N ASP A 179 -1.99 -0.12 3.46
CA ASP A 179 -1.17 -0.64 2.37
C ASP A 179 -0.86 0.43 1.32
N PHE A 180 -1.76 1.38 1.08
CA PHE A 180 -1.47 2.59 0.31
C PHE A 180 -0.37 3.42 0.96
N TYR A 181 -0.44 3.63 2.27
CA TYR A 181 0.61 4.35 2.99
C TYR A 181 1.97 3.70 2.73
N LYS A 182 2.09 2.36 2.85
CA LYS A 182 3.35 1.64 2.58
C LYS A 182 3.81 1.85 1.14
N LEU A 183 2.91 1.69 0.17
CA LEU A 183 3.24 1.83 -1.25
C LEU A 183 3.69 3.26 -1.57
N MET A 184 2.99 4.28 -1.09
CA MET A 184 3.32 5.68 -1.34
C MET A 184 4.66 6.06 -0.71
N LYS A 185 4.88 5.68 0.55
CA LYS A 185 6.15 5.93 1.23
C LYS A 185 7.32 5.22 0.58
N PHE A 186 7.10 4.01 0.05
CA PHE A 186 8.12 3.24 -0.66
C PHE A 186 8.49 3.87 -2.01
N LYS A 187 7.57 4.54 -2.69
CA LYS A 187 7.80 5.20 -3.99
C LYS A 187 8.40 6.60 -3.88
N LEU A 188 8.09 7.34 -2.81
CA LEU A 188 8.49 8.75 -2.63
C LEU A 188 9.96 8.92 -2.19
N ASN A 189 10.61 7.86 -1.79
CA ASN A 189 11.99 7.80 -1.33
C ASN A 189 12.75 6.73 -2.09
#